data_1c70cf4dfa1e7e77d0966ddf774738a7
#
_entry.id   1c70cf4dfa1e7e77d0966ddf774738a7
#
_cell.length_a   1.000
_cell.length_b   1.000
_cell.length_c   1.000
_cell.angle_alpha   90.00
_cell.angle_beta   90.00
_cell.angle_gamma   90.00
#
_symmetry.space_group_name_H-M   'P 1'
#
loop_
_entity.id
_entity.type
_entity.pdbx_description
1 polymer ?
#
loop_
_entity_poly.entity_id
_entity_poly.type
_entity_poly.pdbx_seq_one_letter_code
_entity_poly.pdbx_strand_id
1 'polypeptide(L)'
;MKKLVMMFMMLALVLGVQAQELKVGDALPKFELNSSVYGQVKPADLKGKVVLVSLFATWCGPCQKELADVQSTLWPKYKDNKDFVMLVIGREHTDEQLQKYNERKK
;
A
#
# COMPACT_ATOMS: atom_id res chain seq x y z
N MET A 1 -5.66 23.50 40.14
CA MET A 1 -4.85 22.31 39.95
C MET A 1 -5.47 21.33 38.94
N LYS A 2 -6.77 21.03 38.98
CA LYS A 2 -7.40 20.12 38.02
C LYS A 2 -7.35 20.62 36.57
N LYS A 3 -7.44 21.93 36.34
CA LYS A 3 -7.35 22.53 34.97
C LYS A 3 -5.93 22.48 34.38
N LEU A 4 -4.91 22.54 35.19
CA LEU A 4 -3.50 22.43 34.77
C LEU A 4 -3.14 20.99 34.39
N VAL A 5 -3.66 20.00 35.12
CA VAL A 5 -3.46 18.59 34.83
C VAL A 5 -4.17 18.18 33.53
N MET A 6 -5.38 18.70 33.29
CA MET A 6 -6.10 18.46 32.02
C MET A 6 -5.39 19.12 30.83
N MET A 7 -4.82 20.31 31.02
CA MET A 7 -4.07 21.01 29.96
C MET A 7 -2.75 20.30 29.63
N PHE A 8 -2.09 19.73 30.64
CA PHE A 8 -0.88 18.93 30.44
C PHE A 8 -1.18 17.57 29.78
N MET A 9 -2.31 16.97 30.09
CA MET A 9 -2.76 15.72 29.46
C MET A 9 -3.16 15.93 27.98
N MET A 10 -3.77 17.06 27.66
CA MET A 10 -4.07 17.43 26.24
C MET A 10 -2.80 17.72 25.44
N LEU A 11 -1.81 18.32 26.05
CA LEU A 11 -0.54 18.62 25.37
C LEU A 11 0.27 17.34 25.07
N ALA A 12 0.17 16.32 25.95
CA ALA A 12 0.83 15.04 25.73
C ALA A 12 0.19 14.20 24.61
N LEU A 13 -1.10 14.36 24.35
CA LEU A 13 -1.81 13.70 23.25
C LEU A 13 -1.47 14.25 21.86
N VAL A 14 -1.03 15.51 21.77
CA VAL A 14 -0.65 16.15 20.49
C VAL A 14 0.77 15.78 20.06
N LEU A 15 1.63 15.34 20.95
CA LEU A 15 3.02 14.97 20.66
C LEU A 15 3.19 13.55 20.09
N GLY A 16 2.13 12.75 20.01
CA GLY A 16 2.17 11.34 19.60
C GLY A 16 1.81 11.05 18.15
N VAL A 17 1.33 12.04 17.38
CA VAL A 17 0.91 11.83 15.99
C VAL A 17 1.90 12.53 15.05
N GLN A 18 3.05 11.91 14.83
CA GLN A 18 3.92 12.30 13.74
C GLN A 18 3.69 11.34 12.57
N ALA A 19 3.04 11.82 11.52
CA ALA A 19 3.06 11.15 10.23
C ALA A 19 4.50 11.19 9.72
N GLN A 20 5.16 10.05 9.68
CA GLN A 20 6.49 9.95 9.10
C GLN A 20 6.38 10.05 7.58
N GLU A 21 6.89 11.14 7.04
CA GLU A 21 7.06 11.28 5.61
C GLU A 21 8.31 10.53 5.17
N LEU A 22 8.14 9.54 4.31
CA LEU A 22 9.25 8.78 3.75
C LEU A 22 9.91 9.55 2.61
N LYS A 23 11.24 9.55 2.61
CA LYS A 23 12.05 10.16 1.55
C LYS A 23 12.79 9.08 0.75
N VAL A 24 13.21 9.45 -0.44
CA VAL A 24 14.05 8.58 -1.26
C VAL A 24 15.35 8.22 -0.50
N GLY A 25 15.66 6.94 -0.45
CA GLY A 25 16.79 6.40 0.30
C GLY A 25 16.44 5.90 1.70
N ASP A 26 15.24 6.17 2.20
CA ASP A 26 14.81 5.66 3.49
C ASP A 26 14.51 4.16 3.44
N ALA A 27 14.70 3.50 4.58
CA ALA A 27 14.33 2.10 4.71
C ALA A 27 12.82 1.91 4.60
N LEU A 28 12.42 0.82 3.95
CA LEU A 28 11.01 0.45 3.84
C LEU A 28 10.42 0.19 5.22
N PRO A 29 9.30 0.84 5.59
CA PRO A 29 8.67 0.61 6.88
C PRO A 29 8.15 -0.83 7.02
N LYS A 30 8.00 -1.26 8.25
CA LYS A 30 7.38 -2.56 8.53
C LYS A 30 5.91 -2.57 8.13
N PHE A 31 5.52 -3.57 7.37
CA PHE A 31 4.13 -3.80 7.02
C PHE A 31 3.85 -5.30 6.85
N GLU A 32 2.60 -5.67 6.91
CA GLU A 32 2.09 -6.98 6.53
C GLU A 32 0.88 -6.80 5.64
N LEU A 33 0.90 -7.40 4.46
CA LEU A 33 -0.18 -7.34 3.50
C LEU A 33 -0.66 -8.75 3.17
N ASN A 34 -1.97 -8.91 3.05
CA ASN A 34 -2.58 -10.14 2.59
C ASN A 34 -2.88 -10.01 1.09
N SER A 35 -2.25 -10.86 0.30
CA SER A 35 -2.47 -10.92 -1.14
C SER A 35 -3.28 -12.17 -1.48
N SER A 36 -4.26 -12.02 -2.36
CA SER A 36 -5.02 -13.14 -2.91
C SER A 36 -4.18 -14.09 -3.79
N VAL A 37 -3.03 -13.60 -4.26
CA VAL A 37 -2.14 -14.35 -5.16
C VAL A 37 -0.91 -14.88 -4.43
N TYR A 38 -0.29 -14.08 -3.58
CA TYR A 38 0.99 -14.39 -2.94
C TYR A 38 0.86 -14.78 -1.46
N GLY A 39 -0.35 -14.74 -0.90
CA GLY A 39 -0.54 -14.92 0.53
C GLY A 39 -0.06 -13.70 1.32
N GLN A 40 0.56 -13.93 2.47
CA GLN A 40 1.08 -12.84 3.31
C GLN A 40 2.40 -12.29 2.74
N VAL A 41 2.44 -10.97 2.52
CA VAL A 41 3.63 -10.27 2.00
C VAL A 41 4.20 -9.37 3.09
N LYS A 42 5.49 -9.53 3.38
CA LYS A 42 6.28 -8.73 4.33
C LYS A 42 7.47 -8.07 3.63
N PRO A 43 8.03 -6.97 4.18
CA PRO A 43 9.22 -6.32 3.60
C PRO A 43 10.40 -7.28 3.39
N ALA A 44 10.57 -8.26 4.26
CA ALA A 44 11.64 -9.25 4.16
C ALA A 44 11.56 -10.09 2.87
N ASP A 45 10.34 -10.34 2.36
CA ASP A 45 10.11 -11.11 1.14
C ASP A 45 10.48 -10.31 -0.12
N LEU A 46 10.65 -9.00 0.00
CA LEU A 46 10.92 -8.08 -1.09
C LEU A 46 12.40 -7.69 -1.22
N LYS A 47 13.26 -8.17 -0.34
CA LYS A 47 14.70 -7.86 -0.39
C LYS A 47 15.33 -8.32 -1.69
N GLY A 48 16.14 -7.44 -2.29
CA GLY A 48 16.83 -7.70 -3.56
C GLY A 48 15.95 -7.61 -4.80
N LYS A 49 14.69 -7.21 -4.65
CA LYS A 49 13.73 -7.08 -5.75
C LYS A 49 13.40 -5.64 -6.05
N VAL A 50 13.07 -5.36 -7.29
CA VAL A 50 12.47 -4.08 -7.71
C VAL A 50 10.96 -4.19 -7.49
N VAL A 51 10.42 -3.31 -6.65
CA VAL A 51 9.01 -3.35 -6.26
C VAL A 51 8.31 -2.09 -6.76
N LEU A 52 7.30 -2.29 -7.60
CA LEU A 52 6.37 -1.23 -8.00
C LEU A 52 5.14 -1.31 -7.10
N VAL A 53 4.89 -0.25 -6.36
CA VAL A 53 3.70 -0.14 -5.49
C VAL A 53 2.72 0.82 -6.12
N SER A 54 1.51 0.35 -6.38
CA SER A 54 0.40 1.17 -6.85
C SER A 54 -0.76 1.11 -5.87
N LEU A 55 -1.25 2.27 -5.47
CA LEU A 55 -2.43 2.40 -4.62
C LEU A 55 -3.64 2.75 -5.49
N PHE A 56 -4.74 2.05 -5.31
CA PHE A 56 -5.95 2.30 -6.07
C PHE A 56 -7.22 2.20 -5.21
N ALA A 57 -8.32 2.69 -5.77
CA ALA A 57 -9.65 2.44 -5.24
C ALA A 57 -10.58 2.00 -6.38
N THR A 58 -11.54 1.15 -6.09
CA THR A 58 -12.47 0.61 -7.10
C THR A 58 -13.35 1.69 -7.75
N TRP A 59 -13.56 2.79 -7.03
CA TRP A 59 -14.33 3.97 -7.47
C TRP A 59 -13.47 5.07 -8.11
N CYS A 60 -12.16 4.89 -8.20
CA CYS A 60 -11.22 5.87 -8.75
C CYS A 60 -11.06 5.69 -10.25
N GLY A 61 -11.65 6.58 -11.07
CA GLY A 61 -11.54 6.54 -12.54
C GLY A 61 -10.11 6.65 -13.07
N PRO A 62 -9.33 7.67 -12.67
CA PRO A 62 -7.91 7.79 -13.07
C PRO A 62 -7.05 6.60 -12.66
N CYS A 63 -7.31 5.98 -11.52
CA CYS A 63 -6.59 4.78 -11.08
C CYS A 63 -6.83 3.59 -12.03
N GLN A 64 -8.06 3.44 -12.53
CA GLN A 64 -8.42 2.39 -13.48
C GLN A 64 -7.65 2.53 -14.79
N LYS A 65 -7.52 3.75 -15.27
CA LYS A 65 -6.73 4.06 -16.47
C LYS A 65 -5.25 3.74 -16.27
N GLU A 66 -4.68 4.17 -15.16
CA GLU A 66 -3.28 3.89 -14.80
C GLU A 66 -3.01 2.39 -14.73
N LEU A 67 -3.89 1.62 -14.08
CA LEU A 67 -3.74 0.17 -13.99
C LEU A 67 -3.83 -0.50 -15.37
N ALA A 68 -4.70 -0.02 -16.26
CA ALA A 68 -4.81 -0.52 -17.61
C ALA A 68 -3.52 -0.22 -18.42
N ASP A 69 -2.96 0.97 -18.28
CA ASP A 69 -1.70 1.35 -18.93
C ASP A 69 -0.53 0.50 -18.41
N VAL A 70 -0.44 0.27 -17.11
CA VAL A 70 0.58 -0.60 -16.50
C VAL A 70 0.42 -2.05 -16.99
N GLN A 71 -0.80 -2.55 -17.06
CA GLN A 71 -1.07 -3.91 -17.53
C GLN A 71 -0.69 -4.11 -19.00
N SER A 72 -0.88 -3.10 -19.82
CA SER A 72 -0.56 -3.18 -21.26
C SER A 72 0.90 -2.89 -21.60
N THR A 73 1.59 -2.07 -20.81
CA THR A 73 2.94 -1.58 -21.14
C THR A 73 4.04 -2.19 -20.27
N LEU A 74 3.86 -2.21 -18.96
CA LEU A 74 4.89 -2.67 -18.01
C LEU A 74 4.79 -4.17 -17.73
N TRP A 75 3.59 -4.65 -17.46
CA TRP A 75 3.38 -6.04 -17.06
C TRP A 75 3.92 -7.06 -18.10
N PRO A 76 3.65 -6.92 -19.40
CA PRO A 76 4.20 -7.85 -20.38
C PRO A 76 5.72 -7.91 -20.43
N LYS A 77 6.41 -6.80 -20.10
CA LYS A 77 7.87 -6.73 -20.08
C LYS A 77 8.50 -7.42 -18.88
N TYR A 78 7.85 -7.37 -17.73
CA TYR A 78 8.45 -7.75 -16.44
C TYR A 78 7.77 -8.90 -15.73
N LYS A 79 6.63 -9.40 -16.21
CA LYS A 79 5.86 -10.46 -15.57
C LYS A 79 6.66 -11.74 -15.27
N ASP A 80 7.61 -12.06 -16.12
CA ASP A 80 8.44 -13.26 -16.00
C ASP A 80 9.78 -13.00 -15.30
N ASN A 81 10.04 -11.76 -14.91
CA ASN A 81 11.25 -11.40 -14.17
C ASN A 81 11.07 -11.69 -12.68
N LYS A 82 11.86 -12.60 -12.17
CA LYS A 82 11.81 -13.04 -10.76
C LYS A 82 12.22 -11.92 -9.77
N ASP A 83 12.97 -10.93 -10.23
CA ASP A 83 13.43 -9.81 -9.40
C ASP A 83 12.47 -8.61 -9.43
N PHE A 84 11.36 -8.72 -10.15
CA PHE A 84 10.31 -7.71 -10.23
C PHE A 84 9.04 -8.15 -9.52
N VAL A 85 8.54 -7.30 -8.63
CA VAL A 85 7.26 -7.50 -7.92
C VAL A 85 6.39 -6.28 -8.10
N MET A 86 5.14 -6.46 -8.48
CA MET A 86 4.14 -5.41 -8.53
C MET A 86 3.10 -5.63 -7.43
N LEU A 87 2.98 -4.66 -6.54
CA LEU A 87 1.99 -4.64 -5.48
C LEU A 87 0.91 -3.61 -5.84
N VAL A 88 -0.29 -4.08 -6.08
CA VAL A 88 -1.46 -3.24 -6.30
C VAL A 88 -2.33 -3.31 -5.05
N ILE A 89 -2.39 -2.22 -4.33
CA ILE A 89 -3.02 -2.15 -3.01
C ILE A 89 -4.33 -1.38 -3.10
N GLY A 90 -5.43 -2.05 -2.77
CA GLY A 90 -6.74 -1.43 -2.66
C GLY A 90 -6.87 -0.62 -1.37
N ARG A 91 -7.10 0.66 -1.52
CA ARG A 91 -7.28 1.59 -0.41
C ARG A 91 -8.66 1.44 0.20
N GLU A 92 -8.75 1.24 1.52
CA GLU A 92 -10.02 1.15 2.24
C GLU A 92 -10.95 0.03 1.75
N HIS A 93 -10.38 -1.07 1.25
CA HIS A 93 -11.14 -2.22 0.78
C HIS A 93 -10.89 -3.45 1.66
N THR A 94 -11.93 -4.25 1.84
CA THR A 94 -11.81 -5.60 2.38
C THR A 94 -11.34 -6.58 1.30
N ASP A 95 -10.80 -7.72 1.71
CA ASP A 95 -10.38 -8.78 0.78
C ASP A 95 -11.54 -9.24 -0.11
N GLU A 96 -12.73 -9.33 0.44
CA GLU A 96 -13.94 -9.71 -0.31
C GLU A 96 -14.29 -8.68 -1.39
N GLN A 97 -14.18 -7.38 -1.10
CA GLN A 97 -14.43 -6.32 -2.08
C GLN A 97 -13.41 -6.37 -3.22
N LEU A 98 -12.15 -6.63 -2.92
CA LEU A 98 -11.10 -6.77 -3.93
C LEU A 98 -11.30 -8.02 -4.79
N GLN A 99 -11.73 -9.14 -4.21
CA GLN A 99 -12.07 -10.33 -4.97
C GLN A 99 -13.21 -10.09 -5.96
N LYS A 100 -14.30 -9.49 -5.50
CA LYS A 100 -15.45 -9.13 -6.37
C LYS A 100 -15.04 -8.17 -7.49
N TYR A 101 -14.16 -7.24 -7.20
CA TYR A 101 -13.61 -6.34 -8.22
C TYR A 101 -12.81 -7.11 -9.28
N ASN A 102 -11.91 -7.98 -8.86
CA ASN A 102 -11.08 -8.79 -9.76
C ASN A 102 -11.92 -9.71 -10.66
N GLU A 103 -12.97 -10.32 -10.12
CA GLU A 103 -13.90 -11.17 -10.89
C GLU A 103 -14.62 -10.40 -11.99
N ARG A 104 -15.02 -9.16 -11.73
CA ARG A 104 -15.67 -8.29 -12.73
C ARG A 104 -14.73 -7.81 -13.83
N LYS A 105 -13.41 -7.82 -13.60
CA LYS A 105 -12.39 -7.33 -14.55
C LYS A 105 -11.73 -8.45 -15.37
N LYS A 106 -12.07 -9.69 -15.09
CA LYS A 106 -11.68 -10.82 -15.95
C LYS A 106 -12.50 -10.81 -17.24
#